data_119a4551bdecff3e4ce2bc4a87861083
#
_entry.id   119a4551bdecff3e4ce2bc4a87861083
#
_cell.length_a   1.000
_cell.length_b   1.000
_cell.length_c   1.000
_cell.angle_alpha   90.00
_cell.angle_beta   90.00
_cell.angle_gamma   90.00
#
_symmetry.space_group_name_H-M   'P 1'
#
loop_
_entity.id
_entity.type
_entity.pdbx_description
1 polymer ?
#
loop_
_entity_poly.entity_id
_entity_poly.type
_entity_poly.pdbx_seq_one_letter_code
_entity_poly.pdbx_strand_id
1 'polypeptide(L)'
;IGKTEVMRYLEYNMLQNNIPIAAWHLEETKLRSLLGLVSYHKNDNLTRRDLIEEKDAESDVEDAIVDLTKDENFYQFFLQDGQGAEELIEQIRYFSQACDCKFVFFEPIQDVVVGSSEEGKEAMLADLSIRLSKLSAELNVGIVTIAHTNDNGDPKYCKMIGQRASVIIDLQRDKEADSLEERNTTYISVEKNRPCSEEGAAGKMRFNLDTFTLKEIL
;
A
#
# COMPACT_ATOMS: atom_id res chain seq x y z
N ILE A 1 4.54 -5.82 9.06
CA ILE A 1 4.88 -7.10 8.48
C ILE A 1 3.70 -7.55 7.64
N GLY A 2 3.91 -7.74 6.35
CA GLY A 2 2.83 -8.01 5.40
C GLY A 2 2.02 -6.77 4.98
N LYS A 3 2.36 -5.58 5.47
CA LYS A 3 1.64 -4.35 5.14
C LYS A 3 1.68 -4.04 3.65
N THR A 4 2.88 -4.05 3.06
CA THR A 4 3.07 -3.86 1.60
C THR A 4 2.31 -4.91 0.80
N GLU A 5 2.26 -6.17 1.27
CA GLU A 5 1.50 -7.23 0.58
C GLU A 5 -0.03 -7.01 0.67
N VAL A 6 -0.53 -6.45 1.79
CA VAL A 6 -1.95 -6.06 1.88
C VAL A 6 -2.25 -4.90 0.93
N MET A 7 -1.37 -3.90 0.82
CA MET A 7 -1.53 -2.83 -0.17
C MET A 7 -1.55 -3.40 -1.59
N ARG A 8 -0.60 -4.24 -1.95
CA ARG A 8 -0.52 -4.90 -3.26
C ARG A 8 -1.75 -5.74 -3.58
N TYR A 9 -2.30 -6.44 -2.58
CA TYR A 9 -3.57 -7.15 -2.71
C TYR A 9 -4.71 -6.19 -3.05
N LEU A 10 -4.81 -5.04 -2.39
CA LEU A 10 -5.82 -4.02 -2.67
C LEU A 10 -5.62 -3.41 -4.05
N GLU A 11 -4.41 -3.04 -4.41
CA GLU A 11 -4.05 -2.51 -5.74
C GLU A 11 -4.46 -3.49 -6.84
N TYR A 12 -4.07 -4.76 -6.72
CA TYR A 12 -4.41 -5.79 -7.68
C TYR A 12 -5.93 -5.96 -7.82
N ASN A 13 -6.67 -6.02 -6.70
CA ASN A 13 -8.13 -6.12 -6.74
C ASN A 13 -8.80 -4.91 -7.39
N MET A 14 -8.29 -3.70 -7.16
CA MET A 14 -8.81 -2.49 -7.82
C MET A 14 -8.57 -2.54 -9.33
N LEU A 15 -7.38 -2.93 -9.77
CA LEU A 15 -7.07 -3.10 -11.19
C LEU A 15 -7.98 -4.16 -11.86
N GLN A 16 -8.23 -5.30 -11.20
CA GLN A 16 -9.14 -6.32 -11.71
C GLN A 16 -10.59 -5.83 -11.83
N ASN A 17 -10.96 -4.78 -11.10
CA ASN A 17 -12.28 -4.14 -11.19
C ASN A 17 -12.27 -2.85 -12.04
N ASN A 18 -11.22 -2.63 -12.82
CA ASN A 18 -11.04 -1.45 -13.68
C ASN A 18 -11.12 -0.12 -12.91
N ILE A 19 -10.65 -0.10 -11.67
CA ILE A 19 -10.57 1.12 -10.87
C ILE A 19 -9.19 1.74 -11.07
N PRO A 20 -9.09 2.95 -11.64
CA PRO A 20 -7.81 3.60 -11.87
C PRO A 20 -7.12 3.95 -10.55
N ILE A 21 -5.84 3.57 -10.45
CA ILE A 21 -5.02 3.81 -9.27
C ILE A 21 -3.65 4.40 -9.62
N ALA A 22 -3.08 5.13 -8.67
CA ALA A 22 -1.67 5.50 -8.68
C ALA A 22 -1.00 4.94 -7.43
N ALA A 23 0.21 4.40 -7.56
CA ALA A 23 0.93 3.77 -6.46
C ALA A 23 2.38 4.24 -6.36
N TRP A 24 2.85 4.40 -5.11
CA TRP A 24 4.24 4.74 -4.79
C TRP A 24 4.72 3.95 -3.57
N HIS A 25 5.67 3.07 -3.80
CA HIS A 25 6.29 2.25 -2.76
C HIS A 25 7.71 2.75 -2.51
N LEU A 26 7.93 3.43 -1.37
CA LEU A 26 9.22 3.98 -0.98
C LEU A 26 10.25 2.91 -0.60
N GLU A 27 9.77 1.81 -0.01
CA GLU A 27 10.63 0.73 0.47
C GLU A 27 10.99 -0.28 -0.62
N GLU A 28 10.42 -0.17 -1.83
CA GLU A 28 10.65 -1.09 -2.93
C GLU A 28 11.11 -0.36 -4.21
N THR A 29 11.86 -1.06 -5.06
CA THR A 29 12.13 -0.57 -6.42
C THR A 29 10.89 -0.70 -7.29
N LYS A 30 10.80 0.15 -8.33
CA LYS A 30 9.72 0.10 -9.35
C LYS A 30 9.48 -1.30 -9.88
N LEU A 31 10.57 -1.94 -10.28
CA LEU A 31 10.52 -3.29 -10.84
C LEU A 31 9.99 -4.29 -9.82
N ARG A 32 10.42 -4.21 -8.56
CA ARG A 32 9.96 -5.11 -7.51
C ARG A 32 8.47 -4.96 -7.25
N SER A 33 7.97 -3.72 -7.18
CA SER A 33 6.56 -3.41 -7.02
C SER A 33 5.72 -3.97 -8.18
N LEU A 34 6.15 -3.74 -9.44
CA LEU A 34 5.48 -4.25 -10.63
C LEU A 34 5.47 -5.78 -10.68
N LEU A 35 6.62 -6.43 -10.44
CA LEU A 35 6.72 -7.90 -10.40
C LEU A 35 5.88 -8.52 -9.28
N GLY A 36 5.65 -7.79 -8.19
CA GLY A 36 4.69 -8.17 -7.17
C GLY A 36 3.25 -8.28 -7.73
N LEU A 37 2.79 -7.29 -8.51
CA LEU A 37 1.48 -7.33 -9.17
C LEU A 37 1.40 -8.43 -10.24
N VAL A 38 2.49 -8.62 -11.00
CA VAL A 38 2.62 -9.74 -11.96
C VAL A 38 2.44 -11.08 -11.25
N SER A 39 3.02 -11.25 -10.06
CA SER A 39 2.88 -12.48 -9.27
C SER A 39 1.43 -12.75 -8.86
N TYR A 40 0.66 -11.70 -8.51
CA TYR A 40 -0.77 -11.85 -8.29
C TYR A 40 -1.53 -12.24 -9.57
N HIS A 41 -1.19 -11.62 -10.69
CA HIS A 41 -1.86 -11.85 -11.98
C HIS A 41 -1.64 -13.28 -12.51
N LYS A 42 -0.42 -13.78 -12.42
CA LYS A 42 -0.04 -15.13 -12.86
C LYS A 42 -0.28 -16.20 -11.77
N ASN A 43 -0.55 -15.80 -10.52
CA ASN A 43 -0.62 -16.67 -9.35
C ASN A 43 0.63 -17.54 -9.21
N ASP A 44 1.80 -16.94 -9.43
CA ASP A 44 3.12 -17.55 -9.34
C ASP A 44 4.15 -16.54 -8.81
N ASN A 45 5.16 -17.01 -8.09
CA ASN A 45 6.20 -16.13 -7.57
C ASN A 45 7.19 -15.72 -8.67
N LEU A 46 6.95 -14.55 -9.25
CA LEU A 46 7.76 -13.91 -10.30
C LEU A 46 8.40 -12.61 -9.79
N THR A 47 8.61 -12.50 -8.49
CA THR A 47 9.10 -11.27 -7.85
C THR A 47 10.59 -11.00 -8.02
N ARG A 48 11.36 -11.96 -8.54
CA ARG A 48 12.81 -11.87 -8.72
C ARG A 48 13.22 -12.43 -10.07
N ARG A 49 14.27 -11.84 -10.64
CA ARG A 49 14.79 -12.23 -11.96
C ARG A 49 15.26 -13.68 -12.01
N ASP A 50 15.95 -14.13 -10.96
CA ASP A 50 16.42 -15.52 -10.89
C ASP A 50 15.27 -16.54 -10.92
N LEU A 51 14.12 -16.23 -10.28
CA LEU A 51 12.93 -17.08 -10.34
C LEU A 51 12.27 -17.07 -11.72
N ILE A 52 12.28 -15.94 -12.41
CA ILE A 52 11.73 -15.80 -13.76
C ILE A 52 12.58 -16.63 -14.75
N GLU A 53 13.90 -16.51 -14.67
CA GLU A 53 14.84 -17.28 -15.50
C GLU A 53 14.75 -18.79 -15.20
N GLU A 54 14.67 -19.20 -13.93
CA GLU A 54 14.54 -20.61 -13.53
C GLU A 54 13.25 -21.25 -14.07
N LYS A 55 12.18 -20.48 -14.19
CA LYS A 55 10.87 -20.94 -14.66
C LYS A 55 10.63 -20.74 -16.15
N ASP A 56 11.59 -20.16 -16.88
CA ASP A 56 11.44 -19.77 -18.31
C ASP A 56 10.17 -18.90 -18.53
N ALA A 57 9.94 -17.94 -17.60
CA ALA A 57 8.69 -17.20 -17.49
C ALA A 57 8.75 -15.76 -18.01
N GLU A 58 9.77 -15.39 -18.81
CA GLU A 58 9.94 -14.04 -19.35
C GLU A 58 8.72 -13.60 -20.17
N SER A 59 8.21 -14.46 -21.04
CA SER A 59 7.03 -14.18 -21.88
C SER A 59 5.78 -14.00 -21.02
N ASP A 60 5.63 -14.80 -19.96
CA ASP A 60 4.51 -14.68 -19.01
C ASP A 60 4.52 -13.35 -18.25
N VAL A 61 5.71 -12.87 -17.90
CA VAL A 61 5.89 -11.56 -17.26
C VAL A 61 5.54 -10.44 -18.22
N GLU A 62 6.01 -10.49 -19.48
CA GLU A 62 5.69 -9.50 -20.50
C GLU A 62 4.18 -9.43 -20.76
N ASP A 63 3.52 -10.56 -20.97
CA ASP A 63 2.08 -10.66 -21.18
C ASP A 63 1.30 -10.10 -19.98
N ALA A 64 1.72 -10.44 -18.76
CA ALA A 64 1.08 -9.93 -17.55
C ALA A 64 1.22 -8.41 -17.40
N ILE A 65 2.37 -7.84 -17.75
CA ILE A 65 2.56 -6.38 -17.74
C ILE A 65 1.63 -5.72 -18.75
N VAL A 66 1.53 -6.25 -19.96
CA VAL A 66 0.61 -5.74 -20.99
C VAL A 66 -0.82 -5.79 -20.48
N ASP A 67 -1.25 -6.92 -19.90
CA ASP A 67 -2.60 -7.09 -19.39
C ASP A 67 -2.92 -6.15 -18.22
N LEU A 68 -1.98 -5.91 -17.32
CA LEU A 68 -2.15 -5.02 -16.16
C LEU A 68 -2.18 -3.54 -16.55
N THR A 69 -1.61 -3.17 -17.70
CA THR A 69 -1.46 -1.76 -18.10
C THR A 69 -2.30 -1.35 -19.32
N LYS A 70 -2.95 -2.29 -19.98
CA LYS A 70 -3.70 -2.06 -21.23
C LYS A 70 -4.83 -1.03 -21.13
N ASP A 71 -5.47 -0.93 -19.96
CA ASP A 71 -6.62 -0.05 -19.73
C ASP A 71 -6.22 1.35 -19.21
N GLU A 72 -4.92 1.65 -19.18
CA GLU A 72 -4.37 2.92 -18.68
C GLU A 72 -4.91 3.29 -17.28
N ASN A 73 -5.13 2.26 -16.44
CA ASN A 73 -5.70 2.39 -15.11
C ASN A 73 -4.68 2.21 -13.97
N PHE A 74 -3.41 2.00 -14.31
CA PHE A 74 -2.32 1.83 -13.37
C PHE A 74 -1.18 2.80 -13.62
N TYR A 75 -0.87 3.62 -12.64
CA TYR A 75 0.20 4.61 -12.66
C TYR A 75 1.15 4.37 -11.50
N GLN A 76 2.46 4.27 -11.80
CA GLN A 76 3.50 4.30 -10.79
C GLN A 76 4.17 5.67 -10.78
N PHE A 77 4.24 6.28 -9.62
CA PHE A 77 4.94 7.56 -9.47
C PHE A 77 6.08 7.46 -8.46
N PHE A 78 6.97 8.42 -8.52
CA PHE A 78 8.16 8.47 -7.68
C PHE A 78 8.42 9.92 -7.34
N LEU A 79 8.72 10.16 -6.07
CA LEU A 79 9.29 11.43 -5.65
C LEU A 79 10.81 11.36 -5.74
N GLN A 80 11.44 12.44 -6.17
CA GLN A 80 12.89 12.54 -6.12
C GLN A 80 13.32 12.83 -4.68
N ASP A 81 14.54 12.43 -4.33
CA ASP A 81 15.09 12.68 -2.99
C ASP A 81 14.96 14.17 -2.61
N GLY A 82 14.34 14.40 -1.46
CA GLY A 82 14.17 15.75 -0.90
C GLY A 82 12.89 16.51 -1.32
N GLN A 83 12.02 15.93 -2.14
CA GLN A 83 10.79 16.61 -2.59
C GLN A 83 9.62 16.57 -1.61
N GLY A 84 9.57 15.64 -0.70
CA GLY A 84 8.70 15.65 0.49
C GLY A 84 7.19 15.83 0.24
N ALA A 85 6.54 16.45 1.24
CA ALA A 85 5.08 16.53 1.34
C ALA A 85 4.41 17.36 0.23
N GLU A 86 5.05 18.43 -0.26
CA GLU A 86 4.49 19.30 -1.31
C GLU A 86 4.35 18.54 -2.63
N GLU A 87 5.41 17.86 -3.03
CA GLU A 87 5.42 17.09 -4.27
C GLU A 87 4.40 15.94 -4.22
N LEU A 88 4.29 15.24 -3.09
CA LEU A 88 3.27 14.21 -2.92
C LEU A 88 1.86 14.78 -3.15
N ILE A 89 1.54 15.93 -2.59
CA ILE A 89 0.23 16.57 -2.73
C ILE A 89 -0.03 16.94 -4.20
N GLU A 90 0.95 17.50 -4.90
CA GLU A 90 0.85 17.82 -6.32
C GLU A 90 0.67 16.57 -7.18
N GLN A 91 1.39 15.49 -6.88
CA GLN A 91 1.21 14.19 -7.57
C GLN A 91 -0.19 13.62 -7.35
N ILE A 92 -0.71 13.66 -6.11
CA ILE A 92 -2.09 13.21 -5.83
C ILE A 92 -3.10 14.03 -6.63
N ARG A 93 -2.94 15.36 -6.72
CA ARG A 93 -3.80 16.23 -7.56
C ARG A 93 -3.73 15.83 -9.02
N TYR A 94 -2.52 15.65 -9.55
CA TYR A 94 -2.30 15.28 -10.94
C TYR A 94 -2.98 13.95 -11.27
N PHE A 95 -2.72 12.90 -10.51
CA PHE A 95 -3.30 11.58 -10.78
C PHE A 95 -4.82 11.54 -10.61
N SER A 96 -5.35 12.28 -9.63
CA SER A 96 -6.80 12.37 -9.45
C SER A 96 -7.49 13.14 -10.57
N GLN A 97 -6.92 14.27 -11.03
CA GLN A 97 -7.59 15.16 -11.97
C GLN A 97 -7.25 14.87 -13.44
N ALA A 98 -6.01 14.52 -13.75
CA ALA A 98 -5.55 14.30 -15.12
C ALA A 98 -5.67 12.83 -15.55
N CYS A 99 -5.49 11.88 -14.62
CA CYS A 99 -5.51 10.44 -14.87
C CYS A 99 -6.79 9.76 -14.35
N ASP A 100 -7.72 10.51 -13.76
CA ASP A 100 -9.00 10.02 -13.19
C ASP A 100 -8.80 8.91 -12.12
N CYS A 101 -7.62 8.86 -11.47
CA CYS A 101 -7.37 7.88 -10.42
C CYS A 101 -8.36 8.05 -9.27
N LYS A 102 -8.97 6.94 -8.86
CA LYS A 102 -9.92 6.90 -7.75
C LYS A 102 -9.23 6.62 -6.42
N PHE A 103 -8.06 6.00 -6.46
CA PHE A 103 -7.23 5.76 -5.29
C PHE A 103 -5.77 6.08 -5.58
N VAL A 104 -5.11 6.62 -4.56
CA VAL A 104 -3.66 6.84 -4.56
C VAL A 104 -3.07 6.12 -3.36
N PHE A 105 -2.13 5.24 -3.62
CA PHE A 105 -1.40 4.44 -2.64
C PHE A 105 0.01 4.99 -2.45
N PHE A 106 0.46 5.11 -1.21
CA PHE A 106 1.86 5.37 -0.93
C PHE A 106 2.26 4.84 0.44
N GLU A 107 3.50 4.39 0.58
CA GLU A 107 4.01 3.84 1.83
C GLU A 107 5.52 4.00 2.02
N PRO A 108 5.96 4.17 3.30
CA PRO A 108 5.15 4.57 4.45
C PRO A 108 5.02 6.10 4.54
N ILE A 109 3.99 6.60 5.23
CA ILE A 109 3.76 8.06 5.39
C ILE A 109 4.92 8.75 6.11
N GLN A 110 5.60 8.04 7.01
CA GLN A 110 6.73 8.58 7.77
C GLN A 110 7.95 8.94 6.90
N ASP A 111 8.10 8.29 5.76
CA ASP A 111 9.27 8.47 4.88
C ASP A 111 9.06 9.60 3.86
N VAL A 112 7.82 10.08 3.73
CA VAL A 112 7.52 11.29 2.95
C VAL A 112 8.15 12.54 3.58
N VAL A 113 8.41 12.52 4.89
CA VAL A 113 8.86 13.70 5.64
C VAL A 113 10.32 13.55 6.05
N VAL A 114 11.18 14.36 5.48
CA VAL A 114 12.60 14.41 5.82
C VAL A 114 12.81 15.51 6.86
N GLY A 115 12.81 15.14 8.15
CA GLY A 115 13.07 16.07 9.26
C GLY A 115 14.39 15.80 9.96
N SER A 116 15.05 16.85 10.43
CA SER A 116 16.32 16.77 11.16
C SER A 116 16.19 16.40 12.65
N SER A 117 14.97 16.51 13.21
CA SER A 117 14.65 16.15 14.60
C SER A 117 13.32 15.42 14.70
N GLU A 118 13.10 14.67 15.79
CA GLU A 118 11.83 13.98 16.02
C GLU A 118 10.65 14.95 16.13
N GLU A 119 10.83 16.07 16.83
CA GLU A 119 9.80 17.12 16.97
C GLU A 119 9.46 17.74 15.61
N GLY A 120 10.47 18.00 14.78
CA GLY A 120 10.29 18.48 13.42
C GLY A 120 9.49 17.51 12.56
N LYS A 121 9.80 16.22 12.64
CA LYS A 121 9.06 15.15 11.93
C LYS A 121 7.61 15.07 12.41
N GLU A 122 7.34 15.15 13.71
CA GLU A 122 5.98 15.14 14.25
C GLU A 122 5.14 16.27 13.69
N ALA A 123 5.66 17.51 13.71
CA ALA A 123 4.95 18.67 13.20
C ALA A 123 4.65 18.55 11.69
N MET A 124 5.62 18.10 10.91
CA MET A 124 5.46 17.91 9.47
C MET A 124 4.46 16.79 9.15
N LEU A 125 4.48 15.67 9.87
CA LEU A 125 3.51 14.58 9.71
C LEU A 125 2.09 15.01 10.11
N ALA A 126 1.96 15.85 11.15
CA ALA A 126 0.68 16.41 11.55
C ALA A 126 0.10 17.30 10.45
N ASP A 127 0.90 18.22 9.89
CA ASP A 127 0.48 19.07 8.78
C ASP A 127 0.10 18.24 7.55
N LEU A 128 0.96 17.31 7.13
CA LEU A 128 0.71 16.42 6.01
C LEU A 128 -0.61 15.63 6.20
N SER A 129 -0.85 15.07 7.39
CA SER A 129 -2.07 14.32 7.68
C SER A 129 -3.33 15.16 7.55
N ILE A 130 -3.28 16.43 7.99
CA ILE A 130 -4.38 17.38 7.84
C ILE A 130 -4.63 17.71 6.37
N ARG A 131 -3.57 17.94 5.62
CA ARG A 131 -3.64 18.29 4.19
C ARG A 131 -4.15 17.12 3.35
N LEU A 132 -3.65 15.90 3.59
CA LEU A 132 -4.14 14.70 2.91
C LEU A 132 -5.62 14.44 3.17
N SER A 133 -6.08 14.59 4.41
CA SER A 133 -7.50 14.43 4.75
C SER A 133 -8.39 15.46 4.02
N LYS A 134 -7.94 16.71 3.90
CA LYS A 134 -8.66 17.75 3.13
C LYS A 134 -8.64 17.45 1.64
N LEU A 135 -7.48 17.04 1.12
CA LEU A 135 -7.27 16.74 -0.30
C LEU A 135 -8.15 15.58 -0.76
N SER A 136 -8.22 14.51 0.05
CA SER A 136 -9.11 13.37 -0.21
C SER A 136 -10.57 13.81 -0.35
N ALA A 137 -11.06 14.67 0.54
CA ALA A 137 -12.42 15.20 0.49
C ALA A 137 -12.63 16.15 -0.70
N GLU A 138 -11.66 17.05 -0.99
CA GLU A 138 -11.71 18.01 -2.08
C GLU A 138 -11.79 17.32 -3.46
N LEU A 139 -10.96 16.31 -3.67
CA LEU A 139 -10.81 15.61 -4.94
C LEU A 139 -11.71 14.38 -5.07
N ASN A 140 -12.40 13.99 -4.01
CA ASN A 140 -13.15 12.72 -3.93
C ASN A 140 -12.27 11.51 -4.32
N VAL A 141 -11.04 11.46 -3.81
CA VAL A 141 -10.04 10.42 -4.06
C VAL A 141 -9.74 9.66 -2.77
N GLY A 142 -9.66 8.33 -2.84
CA GLY A 142 -9.20 7.50 -1.75
C GLY A 142 -7.67 7.62 -1.61
N ILE A 143 -7.19 7.99 -0.43
CA ILE A 143 -5.75 8.02 -0.14
C ILE A 143 -5.46 6.90 0.85
N VAL A 144 -4.65 5.94 0.43
CA VAL A 144 -4.27 4.76 1.22
C VAL A 144 -2.80 4.82 1.54
N THR A 145 -2.47 4.77 2.82
CA THR A 145 -1.06 4.78 3.26
C THR A 145 -0.83 3.83 4.42
N ILE A 146 0.40 3.39 4.55
CA ILE A 146 0.86 2.62 5.70
C ILE A 146 1.51 3.56 6.70
N ALA A 147 1.19 3.34 7.98
CA ALA A 147 1.90 3.95 9.08
C ALA A 147 2.61 2.87 9.91
N HIS A 148 3.89 3.10 10.21
CA HIS A 148 4.59 2.32 11.22
C HIS A 148 4.05 2.68 12.61
N THR A 149 3.85 1.68 13.44
CA THR A 149 3.42 1.87 14.83
C THR A 149 4.61 1.76 15.80
N ASN A 150 4.46 2.39 16.97
CA ASN A 150 5.33 2.17 18.12
C ASN A 150 4.89 0.91 18.91
N ASP A 151 5.58 0.59 19.99
CA ASP A 151 5.28 -0.57 20.85
C ASP A 151 3.89 -0.53 21.50
N ASN A 152 3.27 0.65 21.57
CA ASN A 152 1.92 0.83 22.11
C ASN A 152 0.82 0.73 21.03
N GLY A 153 1.19 0.49 19.77
CA GLY A 153 0.25 0.45 18.65
C GLY A 153 -0.11 1.82 18.05
N ASP A 154 0.33 2.94 18.64
CA ASP A 154 0.13 4.27 18.05
C ASP A 154 1.01 4.47 16.82
N PRO A 155 0.58 5.27 15.80
CA PRO A 155 1.43 5.66 14.71
C PRO A 155 2.72 6.30 15.20
N LYS A 156 3.86 5.78 14.74
CA LYS A 156 5.19 6.27 15.13
C LYS A 156 5.36 7.73 14.72
N TYR A 157 5.90 8.53 15.61
CA TYR A 157 6.15 9.97 15.50
C TYR A 157 4.91 10.88 15.52
N CYS A 158 3.69 10.45 15.14
CA CYS A 158 2.58 11.37 15.06
C CYS A 158 1.20 10.70 15.22
N LYS A 159 0.53 10.96 16.33
CA LYS A 159 -0.85 10.49 16.58
C LYS A 159 -1.89 11.14 15.64
N MET A 160 -1.56 12.28 15.04
CA MET A 160 -2.46 12.99 14.12
C MET A 160 -2.80 12.15 12.89
N ILE A 161 -1.89 11.26 12.46
CA ILE A 161 -2.13 10.33 11.35
C ILE A 161 -3.43 9.54 11.62
N GLY A 162 -3.50 8.86 12.77
CA GLY A 162 -4.70 8.10 13.15
C GLY A 162 -5.93 8.98 13.40
N GLN A 163 -5.74 10.18 13.98
CA GLN A 163 -6.84 11.09 14.21
C GLN A 163 -7.49 11.58 12.91
N ARG A 164 -6.73 11.81 11.87
CA ARG A 164 -7.21 12.32 10.56
C ARG A 164 -7.70 11.23 9.63
N ALA A 165 -7.22 10.01 9.75
CA ALA A 165 -7.71 8.88 8.96
C ALA A 165 -9.22 8.68 9.15
N SER A 166 -9.92 8.38 8.06
CA SER A 166 -11.35 8.03 8.07
C SER A 166 -11.54 6.55 8.41
N VAL A 167 -10.62 5.71 7.96
CA VAL A 167 -10.58 4.28 8.24
C VAL A 167 -9.19 3.93 8.76
N ILE A 168 -9.10 3.11 9.79
CA ILE A 168 -7.85 2.53 10.31
C ILE A 168 -8.03 1.02 10.33
N ILE A 169 -7.11 0.35 9.63
CA ILE A 169 -7.02 -1.11 9.60
C ILE A 169 -5.73 -1.49 10.32
N ASP A 170 -5.85 -2.29 11.36
CA ASP A 170 -4.71 -2.89 12.04
C ASP A 170 -4.42 -4.29 11.49
N LEU A 171 -3.13 -4.58 11.33
CA LEU A 171 -2.63 -5.84 10.78
C LEU A 171 -1.74 -6.50 11.81
N GLN A 172 -2.18 -7.63 12.33
CA GLN A 172 -1.45 -8.41 13.34
C GLN A 172 -0.98 -9.75 12.76
N ARG A 173 0.23 -10.15 13.13
CA ARG A 173 0.83 -11.41 12.70
C ARG A 173 1.74 -11.95 13.79
N ASP A 174 1.55 -13.21 14.15
CA ASP A 174 2.45 -13.91 15.05
C ASP A 174 3.60 -14.55 14.26
N LYS A 175 4.80 -13.98 14.41
CA LYS A 175 6.02 -14.49 13.76
C LYS A 175 6.66 -15.66 14.52
N GLU A 176 6.33 -15.81 15.79
CA GLU A 176 6.87 -16.83 16.67
C GLU A 176 5.96 -18.06 16.77
N ALA A 177 4.83 -18.07 16.07
CA ALA A 177 3.92 -19.20 16.02
C ALA A 177 4.63 -20.50 15.60
N ASP A 178 4.22 -21.63 16.16
CA ASP A 178 4.85 -22.94 15.91
C ASP A 178 4.71 -23.39 14.45
N SER A 179 3.56 -23.14 13.82
CA SER A 179 3.30 -23.55 12.45
C SER A 179 3.68 -22.49 11.42
N LEU A 180 4.17 -22.92 10.25
CA LEU A 180 4.44 -22.04 9.13
C LEU A 180 3.16 -21.35 8.62
N GLU A 181 2.03 -22.04 8.69
CA GLU A 181 0.74 -21.49 8.32
C GLU A 181 0.37 -20.30 9.18
N GLU A 182 0.47 -20.44 10.49
CA GLU A 182 0.15 -19.35 11.43
C GLU A 182 1.13 -18.19 11.29
N ARG A 183 2.42 -18.48 11.17
CA ARG A 183 3.44 -17.45 10.88
C ARG A 183 3.18 -16.66 9.61
N ASN A 184 2.47 -17.21 8.63
CA ASN A 184 2.09 -16.55 7.38
C ASN A 184 0.65 -16.02 7.39
N THR A 185 -0.07 -16.15 8.51
CA THR A 185 -1.42 -15.60 8.67
C THR A 185 -1.37 -14.18 9.23
N THR A 186 -2.08 -13.27 8.59
CA THR A 186 -2.28 -11.89 9.04
C THR A 186 -3.74 -11.72 9.46
N TYR A 187 -3.96 -11.35 10.71
CA TYR A 187 -5.25 -10.99 11.26
C TYR A 187 -5.54 -9.53 10.98
N ILE A 188 -6.75 -9.24 10.55
CA ILE A 188 -7.19 -7.91 10.16
C ILE A 188 -8.25 -7.45 11.13
N SER A 189 -8.08 -6.28 11.71
CA SER A 189 -9.10 -5.60 12.48
C SER A 189 -9.32 -4.17 12.01
N VAL A 190 -10.55 -3.71 12.06
CA VAL A 190 -10.92 -2.32 11.78
C VAL A 190 -10.97 -1.59 13.10
N GLU A 191 -10.02 -0.71 13.35
CA GLU A 191 -9.95 0.09 14.58
C GLU A 191 -10.77 1.38 14.50
N LYS A 192 -11.05 1.81 13.27
CA LYS A 192 -11.82 3.02 13.02
C LYS A 192 -12.49 2.94 11.66
N ASN A 193 -13.76 3.26 11.58
CA ASN A 193 -14.52 3.31 10.35
C ASN A 193 -15.60 4.39 10.42
N ARG A 194 -15.21 5.64 10.16
CA ARG A 194 -16.16 6.76 10.19
C ARG A 194 -17.30 6.65 9.18
N PRO A 195 -17.07 6.16 7.93
CA PRO A 195 -18.15 6.05 6.95
C PRO A 195 -19.26 5.07 7.34
N CYS A 196 -18.91 3.93 7.95
CA CYS A 196 -19.86 2.84 8.21
C CYS A 196 -20.07 2.55 9.71
N SER A 197 -19.18 3.05 10.59
CA SER A 197 -19.19 2.81 12.05
C SER A 197 -19.11 1.33 12.46
N GLU A 198 -18.66 0.46 11.56
CA GLU A 198 -18.41 -0.96 11.83
C GLU A 198 -16.93 -1.15 12.14
N GLU A 199 -16.63 -1.60 13.35
CA GLU A 199 -15.30 -1.77 13.91
C GLU A 199 -15.15 -3.19 14.47
N GLY A 200 -13.90 -3.67 14.62
CA GLY A 200 -13.58 -4.97 15.19
C GLY A 200 -12.92 -5.91 14.21
N ALA A 201 -12.96 -7.22 14.52
CA ALA A 201 -12.32 -8.24 13.68
C ALA A 201 -12.94 -8.27 12.27
N ALA A 202 -12.10 -8.17 11.24
CA ALA A 202 -12.54 -8.09 9.85
C ALA A 202 -12.10 -9.30 9.00
N GLY A 203 -11.45 -10.29 9.61
CA GLY A 203 -11.02 -11.50 8.95
C GLY A 203 -9.52 -11.77 9.04
N LYS A 204 -9.06 -12.67 8.23
CA LYS A 204 -7.64 -13.05 8.17
C LYS A 204 -7.23 -13.39 6.74
N MET A 205 -5.96 -13.18 6.44
CA MET A 205 -5.35 -13.49 5.15
C MET A 205 -4.10 -14.34 5.38
N ARG A 206 -3.82 -15.24 4.46
CA ARG A 206 -2.61 -16.06 4.47
C ARG A 206 -1.72 -15.69 3.30
N PHE A 207 -0.44 -15.49 3.61
CA PHE A 207 0.59 -15.29 2.60
C PHE A 207 1.08 -16.64 2.07
N ASN A 208 1.01 -16.81 0.76
CA ASN A 208 1.54 -17.99 0.07
C ASN A 208 2.93 -17.67 -0.49
N LEU A 209 3.95 -18.38 -0.03
CA LEU A 209 5.34 -18.20 -0.44
C LEU A 209 5.60 -18.65 -1.88
N ASP A 210 4.88 -19.67 -2.36
CA ASP A 210 5.07 -20.21 -3.71
C ASP A 210 4.54 -19.28 -4.80
N THR A 211 3.45 -18.56 -4.50
CA THR A 211 2.83 -17.62 -5.43
C THR A 211 3.17 -16.16 -5.11
N PHE A 212 3.74 -15.91 -3.93
CA PHE A 212 4.00 -14.59 -3.38
C PHE A 212 2.75 -13.69 -3.31
N THR A 213 1.63 -14.26 -2.91
CA THR A 213 0.33 -13.60 -2.86
C THR A 213 -0.35 -13.76 -1.50
N LEU A 214 -1.18 -12.80 -1.11
CA LEU A 214 -2.12 -12.92 0.00
C LEU A 214 -3.46 -13.47 -0.50
N LYS A 215 -4.07 -14.37 0.27
CA LYS A 215 -5.41 -14.89 0.02
C LYS A 215 -6.24 -14.84 1.30
N GLU A 216 -7.51 -14.51 1.17
CA GLU A 216 -8.46 -14.64 2.28
C GLU A 216 -8.55 -16.09 2.74
N ILE A 217 -8.71 -16.27 4.04
CA ILE A 217 -8.99 -17.56 4.67
C ILE A 217 -10.31 -17.41 5.47
N LEU A 218 -11.25 -18.26 5.13
CA LEU A 218 -12.54 -18.37 5.82
C LEU A 218 -12.39 -19.02 7.18
#